data_7d9aa4361434e574cbad64d6ea5d7fe2
#
_entry.id   7d9aa4361434e574cbad64d6ea5d7fe2
#
_cell.length_a   1.000
_cell.length_b   1.000
_cell.length_c   1.000
_cell.angle_alpha   90.00
_cell.angle_beta   90.00
_cell.angle_gamma   90.00
#
_symmetry.space_group_name_H-M   'P 1'
#
loop_
_entity.id
_entity.type
_entity.pdbx_description
1 polymer ?
#
loop_
_entity_poly.entity_id
_entity_poly.type
_entity_poly.pdbx_seq_one_letter_code
_entity_poly.pdbx_strand_id
1 'polypeptide(L)'
;MEQEVRKKQMKKQQTLVLIKPDGLVKALTGNIITELSDTRLIIAGAKIVQVTRELAEEHYQHLREEKFFDELIKYIMGEFHVKRVLALVYHGDDAIKKVRGVVGSTNPEKAEHTTIRGKYGRITSEGVFENVVHASENEKEAEREIKLWFRPEELATTIYPTESKEVKKLEYFWKK
;
A
#
# COMPACT_ATOMS: atom_id res chain seq x y z
N MET A 1 12.66 -1.82 -45.53
CA MET A 1 13.06 -2.41 -44.25
C MET A 1 12.32 -1.68 -43.16
N GLU A 2 11.10 -2.12 -42.90
CA GLU A 2 10.25 -1.58 -41.85
C GLU A 2 10.75 -2.13 -40.53
N GLN A 3 11.29 -1.26 -39.69
CA GLN A 3 11.56 -1.59 -38.31
C GLN A 3 10.23 -1.64 -37.57
N GLU A 4 9.70 -2.85 -37.35
CA GLU A 4 8.65 -3.14 -36.39
C GLU A 4 9.17 -2.75 -35.00
N VAL A 5 8.87 -1.55 -34.57
CA VAL A 5 8.97 -1.17 -33.16
C VAL A 5 7.90 -1.98 -32.45
N ARG A 6 8.27 -3.15 -31.89
CA ARG A 6 7.44 -3.91 -30.97
C ARG A 6 7.06 -2.95 -29.83
N LYS A 7 5.89 -2.36 -29.88
CA LYS A 7 5.27 -1.73 -28.71
C LYS A 7 5.21 -2.81 -27.64
N LYS A 8 6.09 -2.72 -26.65
CA LYS A 8 6.05 -3.57 -25.45
C LYS A 8 4.65 -3.37 -24.86
N GLN A 9 3.78 -4.39 -24.99
CA GLN A 9 2.42 -4.31 -24.51
C GLN A 9 2.49 -4.11 -22.99
N MET A 10 2.16 -2.91 -22.53
CA MET A 10 2.16 -2.58 -21.10
C MET A 10 1.12 -3.44 -20.41
N LYS A 11 1.53 -4.09 -19.33
CA LYS A 11 0.68 -5.01 -18.59
C LYS A 11 -0.17 -4.23 -17.59
N LYS A 12 -1.49 -4.40 -17.67
CA LYS A 12 -2.39 -3.88 -16.65
C LYS A 12 -2.12 -4.58 -15.32
N GLN A 13 -1.83 -3.80 -14.30
CA GLN A 13 -1.49 -4.27 -12.95
C GLN A 13 -2.31 -3.54 -11.90
N GLN A 14 -2.38 -4.13 -10.71
CA GLN A 14 -2.79 -3.45 -9.49
C GLN A 14 -1.66 -3.50 -8.47
N THR A 15 -1.63 -2.52 -7.58
CA THR A 15 -0.67 -2.46 -6.46
C THR A 15 -1.34 -1.87 -5.23
N LEU A 16 -1.04 -2.45 -4.07
CA LEU A 16 -1.45 -1.88 -2.79
C LEU A 16 -0.52 -0.74 -2.41
N VAL A 17 -1.11 0.33 -1.88
CA VAL A 17 -0.40 1.41 -1.18
C VAL A 17 -1.05 1.61 0.18
N LEU A 18 -0.27 1.65 1.25
CA LEU A 18 -0.75 2.01 2.58
C LEU A 18 -0.08 3.31 3.00
N ILE A 19 -0.88 4.36 3.27
CA ILE A 19 -0.36 5.52 4.02
C ILE A 19 -0.37 5.12 5.48
N LYS A 20 0.82 5.02 6.05
CA LYS A 20 1.09 4.48 7.38
C LYS A 20 0.69 5.45 8.49
N PRO A 21 0.62 5.00 9.77
CA PRO A 21 0.26 5.85 10.90
C PRO A 21 1.11 7.13 11.02
N ASP A 22 2.42 7.05 10.77
CA ASP A 22 3.33 8.20 10.80
C ASP A 22 3.04 9.22 9.68
N GLY A 23 2.65 8.76 8.48
CA GLY A 23 2.20 9.63 7.39
C GLY A 23 0.87 10.33 7.71
N LEU A 24 -0.05 9.61 8.36
CA LEU A 24 -1.36 10.17 8.75
C LEU A 24 -1.23 11.21 9.87
N VAL A 25 -0.44 10.94 10.92
CA VAL A 25 -0.29 11.86 12.05
C VAL A 25 0.43 13.15 11.63
N LYS A 26 1.31 13.08 10.64
CA LYS A 26 2.02 14.23 10.05
C LYS A 26 1.17 14.99 9.02
N ALA A 27 -0.12 14.62 8.83
CA ALA A 27 -1.04 15.20 7.85
C ALA A 27 -0.53 15.15 6.39
N LEU A 28 0.24 14.14 6.03
CA LEU A 28 0.87 13.99 4.72
C LEU A 28 -0.02 13.32 3.66
N THR A 29 -1.25 12.96 4.02
CA THR A 29 -2.19 12.22 3.14
C THR A 29 -2.34 12.89 1.78
N GLY A 30 -2.65 14.20 1.76
CA GLY A 30 -2.84 14.97 0.53
C GLY A 30 -1.56 15.02 -0.32
N ASN A 31 -0.42 15.29 0.31
CA ASN A 31 0.89 15.35 -0.36
C ASN A 31 1.22 14.00 -1.03
N ILE A 32 1.06 12.90 -0.31
CA ILE A 32 1.35 11.55 -0.82
C ILE A 32 0.43 11.20 -2.00
N ILE A 33 -0.88 11.47 -1.89
CA ILE A 33 -1.83 11.22 -2.98
C ILE A 33 -1.52 12.09 -4.20
N THR A 34 -1.14 13.36 -4.00
CA THR A 34 -0.75 14.26 -5.08
C THR A 34 0.46 13.72 -5.85
N GLU A 35 1.51 13.28 -5.16
CA GLU A 35 2.69 12.70 -5.80
C GLU A 35 2.36 11.38 -6.54
N LEU A 36 1.50 10.53 -5.96
CA LEU A 36 1.04 9.32 -6.63
C LEU A 36 0.18 9.63 -7.87
N SER A 37 -0.51 10.76 -7.93
CA SER A 37 -1.31 11.18 -9.08
C SER A 37 -0.46 11.45 -10.34
N ASP A 38 0.83 11.75 -10.19
CA ASP A 38 1.76 11.92 -11.31
C ASP A 38 1.97 10.63 -12.10
N THR A 39 1.70 9.47 -11.49
CA THR A 39 1.75 8.17 -12.16
C THR A 39 0.66 7.99 -13.22
N ARG A 40 -0.40 8.80 -13.20
CA ARG A 40 -1.61 8.68 -14.03
C ARG A 40 -2.33 7.34 -13.86
N LEU A 41 -2.11 6.65 -12.77
CA LEU A 41 -2.86 5.46 -12.38
C LEU A 41 -4.20 5.86 -11.78
N ILE A 42 -5.19 4.99 -11.88
CA ILE A 42 -6.50 5.19 -11.25
C ILE A 42 -6.55 4.52 -9.88
N ILE A 43 -7.25 5.13 -8.95
CA ILE A 43 -7.56 4.51 -7.65
C ILE A 43 -8.73 3.55 -7.87
N ALA A 44 -8.48 2.26 -7.71
CA ALA A 44 -9.49 1.20 -7.83
C ALA A 44 -10.20 0.90 -6.50
N GLY A 45 -9.59 1.23 -5.37
CA GLY A 45 -10.17 1.07 -4.03
C GLY A 45 -9.48 1.98 -3.02
N ALA A 46 -10.24 2.43 -2.01
CA ALA A 46 -9.74 3.29 -0.94
C ALA A 46 -10.55 3.06 0.35
N LYS A 47 -9.87 2.87 1.48
CA LYS A 47 -10.53 2.80 2.79
C LYS A 47 -9.58 3.09 3.94
N ILE A 48 -10.15 3.58 5.05
CA ILE A 48 -9.46 3.68 6.33
C ILE A 48 -9.61 2.34 7.06
N VAL A 49 -8.50 1.81 7.56
CA VAL A 49 -8.46 0.52 8.25
C VAL A 49 -7.80 0.70 9.61
N GLN A 50 -8.47 0.22 10.67
CA GLN A 50 -7.81 -0.04 11.95
C GLN A 50 -7.13 -1.39 11.85
N VAL A 51 -5.82 -1.40 11.92
CA VAL A 51 -5.01 -2.60 11.70
C VAL A 51 -5.03 -3.46 12.95
N THR A 52 -5.51 -4.71 12.81
CA THR A 52 -5.38 -5.73 13.87
C THR A 52 -4.00 -6.38 13.82
N ARG A 53 -3.61 -7.06 14.91
CA ARG A 53 -2.34 -7.79 14.96
C ARG A 53 -2.29 -8.88 13.90
N GLU A 54 -3.38 -9.63 13.72
CA GLU A 54 -3.48 -10.71 12.73
C GLU A 54 -3.28 -10.18 11.30
N LEU A 55 -3.93 -9.05 10.96
CA LEU A 55 -3.78 -8.42 9.66
C LEU A 55 -2.33 -7.94 9.43
N ALA A 56 -1.72 -7.35 10.46
CA ALA A 56 -0.34 -6.88 10.41
C ALA A 56 0.66 -8.04 10.22
N GLU A 57 0.51 -9.11 10.99
CA GLU A 57 1.37 -10.30 10.94
C GLU A 57 1.24 -11.03 9.59
N GLU A 58 0.02 -11.14 9.04
CA GLU A 58 -0.20 -11.72 7.72
C GLU A 58 0.40 -10.85 6.60
N HIS A 59 0.28 -9.51 6.72
CA HIS A 59 0.87 -8.59 5.75
C HIS A 59 2.39 -8.71 5.71
N TYR A 60 3.04 -8.75 6.87
CA TYR A 60 4.50 -8.81 7.03
C TYR A 60 5.02 -10.23 7.29
N GLN A 61 4.28 -11.29 6.96
CA GLN A 61 4.65 -12.69 7.24
C GLN A 61 6.05 -13.08 6.77
N HIS A 62 6.52 -12.48 5.68
CA HIS A 62 7.85 -12.71 5.11
C HIS A 62 9.00 -12.15 5.96
N LEU A 63 8.69 -11.31 6.96
CA LEU A 63 9.65 -10.72 7.90
C LEU A 63 9.56 -11.34 9.30
N ARG A 64 8.82 -12.42 9.49
CA ARG A 64 8.51 -13.01 10.81
C ARG A 64 9.75 -13.37 11.61
N GLU A 65 10.83 -13.81 10.95
CA GLU A 65 12.09 -14.21 11.58
C GLU A 65 13.03 -13.01 11.88
N GLU A 66 12.65 -11.82 11.44
CA GLU A 66 13.47 -10.62 11.65
C GLU A 66 13.35 -10.11 13.08
N LYS A 67 14.46 -9.68 13.68
CA LYS A 67 14.52 -9.19 15.06
C LYS A 67 13.61 -7.98 15.33
N PHE A 68 13.33 -7.20 14.29
CA PHE A 68 12.48 -6.01 14.37
C PHE A 68 10.99 -6.30 14.08
N PHE A 69 10.60 -7.56 13.89
CA PHE A 69 9.24 -7.92 13.47
C PHE A 69 8.17 -7.39 14.43
N ASP A 70 8.29 -7.67 15.75
CA ASP A 70 7.31 -7.22 16.72
C ASP A 70 7.16 -5.69 16.76
N GLU A 71 8.25 -4.97 16.58
CA GLU A 71 8.23 -3.50 16.54
C GLU A 71 7.57 -2.98 15.26
N LEU A 72 7.83 -3.62 14.12
CA LEU A 72 7.15 -3.33 12.86
C LEU A 72 5.63 -3.56 12.97
N ILE A 73 5.20 -4.65 13.63
CA ILE A 73 3.78 -4.93 13.87
C ILE A 73 3.15 -3.84 14.74
N LYS A 74 3.75 -3.47 15.86
CA LYS A 74 3.28 -2.35 16.70
C LYS A 74 3.21 -1.03 15.94
N TYR A 75 4.21 -0.77 15.10
CA TYR A 75 4.27 0.43 14.28
C TYR A 75 3.11 0.52 13.29
N ILE A 76 2.83 -0.55 12.52
CA ILE A 76 1.74 -0.51 11.54
C ILE A 76 0.35 -0.52 12.21
N MET A 77 0.21 -1.10 13.39
CA MET A 77 -0.99 -1.02 14.23
C MET A 77 -1.23 0.40 14.77
N GLY A 78 -0.22 1.27 14.70
CA GLY A 78 -0.29 2.65 15.17
C GLY A 78 -0.15 2.80 16.68
N GLU A 79 0.52 1.88 17.37
CA GLU A 79 0.76 1.99 18.83
C GLU A 79 1.61 3.22 19.17
N PHE A 80 2.48 3.66 18.25
CA PHE A 80 3.32 4.85 18.44
C PHE A 80 2.69 6.14 17.89
N HIS A 81 1.55 6.06 17.17
CA HIS A 81 0.93 7.18 16.47
C HIS A 81 -0.60 7.09 16.50
N VAL A 82 -1.24 6.98 15.31
CA VAL A 82 -2.69 6.84 15.15
C VAL A 82 -3.04 5.41 14.75
N LYS A 83 -4.06 4.81 15.40
CA LYS A 83 -4.44 3.41 15.21
C LYS A 83 -5.22 3.16 13.90
N ARG A 84 -4.71 3.68 12.80
CA ARG A 84 -5.31 3.49 11.47
C ARG A 84 -4.30 3.72 10.35
N VAL A 85 -4.60 3.17 9.19
CA VAL A 85 -3.92 3.43 7.92
C VAL A 85 -4.95 3.82 6.86
N LEU A 86 -4.53 4.53 5.81
CA LEU A 86 -5.31 4.66 4.59
C LEU A 86 -4.76 3.65 3.57
N ALA A 87 -5.60 2.65 3.24
CA ALA A 87 -5.30 1.64 2.23
C ALA A 87 -5.87 2.08 0.88
N LEU A 88 -5.04 1.99 -0.17
CA LEU A 88 -5.36 2.36 -1.54
C LEU A 88 -4.95 1.22 -2.49
N VAL A 89 -5.74 0.99 -3.52
CA VAL A 89 -5.35 0.13 -4.65
C VAL A 89 -5.26 0.99 -5.89
N TYR A 90 -4.07 1.04 -6.50
CA TYR A 90 -3.84 1.70 -7.77
C TYR A 90 -3.87 0.68 -8.91
N HIS A 91 -4.50 1.07 -10.03
CA HIS A 91 -4.65 0.25 -11.22
C HIS A 91 -4.19 0.99 -12.48
N GLY A 92 -3.52 0.28 -13.37
CA GLY A 92 -3.10 0.77 -14.69
C GLY A 92 -1.86 0.09 -15.25
N ASP A 93 -1.29 0.68 -16.27
CA ASP A 93 -0.11 0.14 -16.95
C ASP A 93 1.13 0.29 -16.08
N ASP A 94 1.85 -0.83 -15.88
CA ASP A 94 3.08 -0.91 -15.09
C ASP A 94 2.92 -0.30 -13.67
N ALA A 95 1.75 -0.52 -13.04
CA ALA A 95 1.36 0.15 -11.80
C ALA A 95 2.40 -0.03 -10.67
N ILE A 96 2.90 -1.25 -10.48
CA ILE A 96 3.88 -1.56 -9.44
C ILE A 96 5.15 -0.74 -9.64
N LYS A 97 5.73 -0.77 -10.83
CA LYS A 97 6.95 -0.04 -11.16
C LYS A 97 6.79 1.47 -10.98
N LYS A 98 5.67 2.04 -11.45
CA LYS A 98 5.38 3.47 -11.36
C LYS A 98 5.24 3.92 -9.90
N VAL A 99 4.43 3.21 -9.12
CA VAL A 99 4.23 3.52 -7.69
C VAL A 99 5.54 3.40 -6.93
N ARG A 100 6.32 2.33 -7.12
CA ARG A 100 7.61 2.16 -6.45
C ARG A 100 8.61 3.24 -6.81
N GLY A 101 8.59 3.73 -8.07
CA GLY A 101 9.43 4.85 -8.51
C GLY A 101 9.11 6.15 -7.76
N VAL A 102 7.84 6.45 -7.54
CA VAL A 102 7.39 7.63 -6.79
C VAL A 102 7.64 7.46 -5.29
N VAL A 103 7.41 6.26 -4.75
CA VAL A 103 7.57 5.97 -3.32
C VAL A 103 9.05 5.99 -2.88
N GLY A 104 9.94 5.43 -3.67
CA GLY A 104 11.37 5.37 -3.36
C GLY A 104 11.80 4.19 -2.49
N SER A 105 13.08 4.13 -2.14
CA SER A 105 13.72 3.08 -1.33
C SER A 105 13.02 2.90 0.02
N THR A 106 13.00 1.63 0.54
CA THR A 106 12.44 1.30 1.86
C THR A 106 13.17 2.04 2.98
N ASN A 107 14.50 2.14 2.91
CA ASN A 107 15.27 2.97 3.81
C ASN A 107 15.18 4.44 3.36
N PRO A 108 14.60 5.35 4.16
CA PRO A 108 14.40 6.74 3.77
C PRO A 108 15.72 7.51 3.56
N GLU A 109 16.81 7.15 4.25
CA GLU A 109 18.13 7.77 4.03
C GLU A 109 18.80 7.37 2.72
N LYS A 110 18.34 6.26 2.10
CA LYS A 110 18.79 5.78 0.79
C LYS A 110 17.81 6.14 -0.32
N ALA A 111 16.68 6.74 0.02
CA ALA A 111 15.68 7.16 -0.94
C ALA A 111 16.08 8.48 -1.59
N GLU A 112 15.87 8.58 -2.91
CA GLU A 112 16.05 9.82 -3.65
C GLU A 112 15.19 10.93 -3.05
N HIS A 113 15.75 12.12 -2.84
CA HIS A 113 15.06 13.26 -2.22
C HIS A 113 13.79 13.71 -2.94
N THR A 114 13.61 13.33 -4.19
CA THR A 114 12.40 13.60 -4.98
C THR A 114 11.27 12.62 -4.73
N THR A 115 11.53 11.49 -4.05
CA THR A 115 10.54 10.46 -3.75
C THR A 115 9.81 10.72 -2.43
N ILE A 116 8.64 10.07 -2.26
CA ILE A 116 7.83 10.22 -1.03
C ILE A 116 8.66 9.90 0.23
N ARG A 117 9.40 8.78 0.22
CA ARG A 117 10.19 8.35 1.36
C ARG A 117 11.41 9.23 1.60
N GLY A 118 12.03 9.76 0.54
CA GLY A 118 13.13 10.69 0.65
C GLY A 118 12.72 12.07 1.20
N LYS A 119 11.47 12.51 0.90
CA LYS A 119 10.93 13.79 1.40
C LYS A 119 10.41 13.71 2.83
N TYR A 120 9.71 12.63 3.17
CA TYR A 120 8.87 12.57 4.38
C TYR A 120 9.29 11.49 5.38
N GLY A 121 10.11 10.54 4.94
CA GLY A 121 10.62 9.48 5.79
C GLY A 121 11.78 9.93 6.68
N ARG A 122 12.00 9.18 7.75
CA ARG A 122 13.16 9.34 8.64
C ARG A 122 13.47 8.00 9.32
N ILE A 123 14.65 7.91 9.90
CA ILE A 123 14.99 6.87 10.86
C ILE A 123 14.90 7.48 12.26
N THR A 124 14.20 6.80 13.18
CA THR A 124 14.12 7.25 14.58
C THR A 124 15.43 6.98 15.31
N SER A 125 15.61 7.55 16.52
CA SER A 125 16.76 7.27 17.38
C SER A 125 16.91 5.80 17.72
N GLU A 126 15.81 5.06 17.73
CA GLU A 126 15.73 3.62 17.99
C GLU A 126 15.96 2.78 16.71
N GLY A 127 16.21 3.41 15.56
CA GLY A 127 16.48 2.72 14.30
C GLY A 127 15.23 2.29 13.53
N VAL A 128 14.04 2.74 13.93
CA VAL A 128 12.78 2.43 13.23
C VAL A 128 12.63 3.27 11.98
N PHE A 129 12.26 2.62 10.88
CA PHE A 129 11.99 3.29 9.62
C PHE A 129 10.56 3.86 9.57
N GLU A 130 10.40 5.12 9.97
CA GLU A 130 9.19 5.88 9.68
C GLU A 130 9.21 6.34 8.22
N ASN A 131 8.82 5.47 7.31
CA ASN A 131 8.91 5.73 5.87
C ASN A 131 7.57 6.06 5.21
N VAL A 132 6.59 6.45 5.99
CA VAL A 132 5.26 7.03 5.72
C VAL A 132 4.33 6.24 4.81
N VAL A 133 4.86 5.39 3.91
CA VAL A 133 4.07 4.67 2.93
C VAL A 133 4.62 3.26 2.70
N HIS A 134 3.72 2.28 2.50
CA HIS A 134 4.02 0.97 1.94
C HIS A 134 3.56 0.93 0.48
N ALA A 135 4.27 0.17 -0.35
CA ALA A 135 3.88 -0.18 -1.72
C ALA A 135 4.31 -1.61 -2.01
N SER A 136 3.45 -2.38 -2.68
CA SER A 136 3.74 -3.77 -3.06
C SER A 136 5.04 -3.88 -3.84
N GLU A 137 5.80 -4.93 -3.58
CA GLU A 137 7.12 -5.10 -4.17
C GLU A 137 7.09 -5.61 -5.61
N ASN A 138 6.21 -6.58 -5.88
CA ASN A 138 6.08 -7.28 -7.15
C ASN A 138 4.64 -7.75 -7.35
N GLU A 139 4.34 -8.39 -8.50
CA GLU A 139 2.99 -8.83 -8.84
C GLU A 139 2.42 -9.86 -7.87
N LYS A 140 3.22 -10.80 -7.41
CA LYS A 140 2.81 -11.84 -6.47
C LYS A 140 2.41 -11.22 -5.11
N GLU A 141 3.24 -10.31 -4.61
CA GLU A 141 2.94 -9.60 -3.36
C GLU A 141 1.76 -8.64 -3.54
N ALA A 142 1.64 -7.95 -4.66
CA ALA A 142 0.50 -7.08 -4.95
C ALA A 142 -0.82 -7.86 -4.92
N GLU A 143 -0.89 -9.02 -5.58
CA GLU A 143 -2.07 -9.89 -5.55
C GLU A 143 -2.40 -10.35 -4.13
N ARG A 144 -1.42 -10.87 -3.40
CA ARG A 144 -1.57 -11.36 -2.03
C ARG A 144 -2.05 -10.24 -1.09
N GLU A 145 -1.37 -9.10 -1.14
CA GLU A 145 -1.68 -7.96 -0.28
C GLU A 145 -3.05 -7.36 -0.59
N ILE A 146 -3.42 -7.20 -1.86
CA ILE A 146 -4.74 -6.69 -2.23
C ILE A 146 -5.85 -7.62 -1.72
N LYS A 147 -5.71 -8.94 -1.90
CA LYS A 147 -6.68 -9.93 -1.40
C LYS A 147 -6.76 -9.98 0.13
N LEU A 148 -5.67 -9.64 0.83
CA LEU A 148 -5.64 -9.55 2.28
C LEU A 148 -6.36 -8.29 2.79
N TRP A 149 -6.14 -7.15 2.11
CA TRP A 149 -6.64 -5.86 2.57
C TRP A 149 -8.03 -5.51 2.05
N PHE A 150 -8.43 -6.00 0.89
CA PHE A 150 -9.69 -5.65 0.23
C PHE A 150 -10.51 -6.89 -0.14
N ARG A 151 -11.82 -6.76 0.02
CA ARG A 151 -12.77 -7.68 -0.61
C ARG A 151 -12.97 -7.26 -2.06
N PRO A 152 -13.34 -8.21 -2.97
CA PRO A 152 -13.59 -7.87 -4.37
C PRO A 152 -14.60 -6.74 -4.57
N GLU A 153 -15.67 -6.71 -3.78
CA GLU A 153 -16.73 -5.69 -3.85
C GLU A 153 -16.30 -4.29 -3.36
N GLU A 154 -15.16 -4.18 -2.68
CA GLU A 154 -14.58 -2.89 -2.28
C GLU A 154 -13.73 -2.25 -3.38
N LEU A 155 -13.57 -2.94 -4.52
CA LEU A 155 -12.78 -2.48 -5.65
C LEU A 155 -13.68 -2.12 -6.83
N ALA A 156 -13.51 -0.92 -7.38
CA ALA A 156 -14.21 -0.50 -8.60
C ALA A 156 -13.78 -1.30 -9.85
N THR A 157 -12.59 -1.90 -9.80
CA THR A 157 -12.05 -2.77 -10.85
C THR A 157 -11.20 -3.86 -10.20
N THR A 158 -11.45 -5.12 -10.56
CA THR A 158 -10.64 -6.26 -10.15
C THR A 158 -9.97 -6.88 -11.38
N ILE A 159 -8.73 -7.38 -11.21
CA ILE A 159 -7.98 -8.10 -12.23
C ILE A 159 -7.69 -9.55 -11.81
N TYR A 160 -8.02 -9.90 -10.58
CA TYR A 160 -7.81 -11.24 -10.03
C TYR A 160 -9.12 -12.04 -10.06
N PRO A 161 -9.06 -13.37 -10.23
CA PRO A 161 -10.25 -14.23 -10.20
C PRO A 161 -10.98 -14.11 -8.86
N THR A 162 -12.31 -14.09 -8.92
CA THR A 162 -13.20 -14.05 -7.76
C THR A 162 -14.15 -15.24 -7.77
N GLU A 163 -14.65 -15.63 -6.61
CA GLU A 163 -15.71 -16.60 -6.43
C GLU A 163 -16.83 -16.02 -5.56
N SER A 164 -18.06 -16.46 -5.78
CA SER A 164 -19.20 -16.08 -4.93
C SER A 164 -19.48 -17.16 -3.90
N LYS A 165 -19.73 -16.75 -2.64
CA LYS A 165 -20.18 -17.64 -1.56
C LYS A 165 -21.31 -16.97 -0.81
N GLU A 166 -22.37 -17.74 -0.51
CA GLU A 166 -23.41 -17.26 0.41
C GLU A 166 -22.84 -17.21 1.84
N VAL A 167 -22.98 -16.06 2.48
CA VAL A 167 -22.58 -15.87 3.87
C VAL A 167 -23.70 -15.19 4.66
N LYS A 168 -23.97 -15.68 5.87
CA LYS A 168 -24.81 -14.95 6.81
C LYS A 168 -23.97 -13.82 7.41
N LYS A 169 -24.39 -12.57 7.21
CA LYS A 169 -23.68 -11.38 7.67
C LYS A 169 -24.57 -10.54 8.57
N LEU A 170 -24.04 -10.10 9.71
CA LEU A 170 -24.65 -9.04 10.52
C LEU A 170 -24.33 -7.70 9.88
N GLU A 171 -25.35 -6.90 9.59
CA GLU A 171 -25.19 -5.56 9.03
C GLU A 171 -25.62 -4.52 10.04
N TYR A 172 -24.90 -3.40 10.04
CA TYR A 172 -25.19 -2.26 10.92
C TYR A 172 -25.73 -1.11 10.09
N PHE A 173 -26.81 -0.52 10.58
CA PHE A 173 -27.44 0.64 9.98
C PHE A 173 -27.43 1.81 10.97
N TRP A 174 -27.36 3.01 10.44
CA TRP A 174 -27.53 4.20 11.27
C TRP A 174 -28.95 4.24 11.84
N LYS A 175 -29.08 4.57 13.12
CA LYS A 175 -30.41 4.89 13.68
C LYS A 175 -30.93 6.15 13.00
N LYS A 176 -32.22 6.12 12.61
CA LYS A 176 -32.93 7.30 12.11
C LYS A 176 -33.26 8.24 13.26
#